data_bd91778a197436e3a8913013d540a233
#
_entry.id   bd91778a197436e3a8913013d540a233
#
_cell.length_a   1.000
_cell.length_b   1.000
_cell.length_c   1.000
_cell.angle_alpha   90.00
_cell.angle_beta   90.00
_cell.angle_gamma   90.00
#
_symmetry.space_group_name_H-M   'P 1'
#
loop_
_entity.id
_entity.type
_entity.pdbx_description
1 polymer ?
#
loop_
_entity_poly.entity_id
_entity_poly.type
_entity_poly.pdbx_seq_one_letter_code
_entity_poly.pdbx_strand_id
1 'polypeptide(L)'
;FGDKLAVVPYIMPGFALAKKAVQVFEKDPTVEGLLLLNHGHFAFGQTAKQSYEKIIEHTNAVAHFFKLKKSTSIGERRPTKEIHFIPTLRGLIAEMTLPKEAPMPILNLRNHKSVLSFFKRKDLSLLEKRGMASPDHVLRTKGKPLFLRSADLTSAGIRKKLLAFKSSYEKYFERQSNKISEPKKILTADPKHAWIENIGVLGIGVSAKAASAAADLAEQNLRVRAVGEDSGGFYPLKEKDMFECEYWSLEQAKLGKGEPPRFQGNVVVITGGAGTIGLATAKAFSKLGANIVLVDQDKDALKNCSKELGKWDVTFSCDITKKGSAEKVMEHAVWCFGGVDILVSNAGNATSGAMLALEDKKLRKAFELNFFAHKSFAIEAAKVMKQQNRGGQILFNISKQAINPGLNMGAYGLPKATTMFLMRQLALELGSDKIRVNGINADRIRSGLLTDEFIKTRSSARGISEEVYMQGNLLHQEVEAKHVAEGFIALAKMDRTTGHVLTIDGGNTAAELR
;
A
#
# COMPACT_ATOMS: atom_id res chain seq x y z
N PHE A 1 41.47 -5.89 9.32
CA PHE A 1 41.91 -5.69 7.92
C PHE A 1 43.38 -5.24 7.81
N GLY A 2 44.02 -4.85 8.94
CA GLY A 2 45.40 -4.35 8.88
C GLY A 2 45.57 -3.24 7.85
N ASP A 3 46.58 -3.37 7.01
CA ASP A 3 46.94 -2.36 5.99
C ASP A 3 46.06 -2.40 4.73
N LYS A 4 45.08 -3.33 4.66
CA LYS A 4 44.19 -3.44 3.49
C LYS A 4 43.15 -2.32 3.38
N LEU A 5 42.71 -1.77 4.53
CA LEU A 5 41.66 -0.73 4.57
C LEU A 5 42.12 0.47 5.38
N ALA A 6 42.12 1.65 4.76
CA ALA A 6 42.29 2.89 5.49
C ALA A 6 40.96 3.40 6.06
N VAL A 7 41.00 3.99 7.26
CA VAL A 7 39.82 4.49 7.96
C VAL A 7 39.69 6.01 7.74
N VAL A 8 38.53 6.43 7.27
CA VAL A 8 38.15 7.84 7.16
C VAL A 8 37.17 8.17 8.30
N PRO A 9 37.49 9.15 9.18
CA PRO A 9 36.57 9.57 10.23
C PRO A 9 35.28 10.11 9.62
N TYR A 10 34.18 10.08 10.41
CA TYR A 10 32.93 10.62 9.92
C TYR A 10 33.04 12.10 9.54
N ILE A 11 32.69 12.40 8.33
CA ILE A 11 32.50 13.74 7.77
C ILE A 11 31.20 13.70 6.99
N MET A 12 30.40 14.77 7.08
CA MET A 12 29.15 14.89 6.33
C MET A 12 29.39 14.62 4.83
N PRO A 13 28.52 13.82 4.17
CA PRO A 13 28.61 13.58 2.72
C PRO A 13 28.75 14.86 1.91
N GLY A 14 29.63 14.84 0.90
CA GLY A 14 29.87 15.98 0.04
C GLY A 14 31.37 16.24 -0.23
N PHE A 15 31.70 17.41 -0.67
CA PHE A 15 33.06 17.79 -1.12
C PHE A 15 34.12 17.60 -0.01
N ALA A 16 33.80 17.96 1.23
CA ALA A 16 34.71 17.81 2.36
C ALA A 16 35.09 16.35 2.62
N LEU A 17 34.12 15.43 2.55
CA LEU A 17 34.36 14.00 2.67
C LEU A 17 35.21 13.48 1.51
N ALA A 18 34.89 13.86 0.26
CA ALA A 18 35.68 13.47 -0.91
C ALA A 18 37.15 13.92 -0.79
N LYS A 19 37.39 15.18 -0.41
CA LYS A 19 38.73 15.71 -0.17
C LYS A 19 39.46 14.93 0.92
N LYS A 20 38.80 14.62 2.02
CA LYS A 20 39.39 13.83 3.12
C LYS A 20 39.70 12.40 2.71
N ALA A 21 38.82 11.76 1.94
CA ALA A 21 39.04 10.42 1.41
C ALA A 21 40.30 10.37 0.52
N VAL A 22 40.48 11.35 -0.38
CA VAL A 22 41.68 11.48 -1.20
C VAL A 22 42.92 11.65 -0.33
N GLN A 23 42.91 12.55 0.65
CA GLN A 23 44.04 12.78 1.57
C GLN A 23 44.42 11.51 2.37
N VAL A 24 43.42 10.65 2.72
CA VAL A 24 43.69 9.40 3.40
C VAL A 24 44.29 8.37 2.44
N PHE A 25 43.77 8.29 1.22
CA PHE A 25 44.28 7.40 0.17
C PHE A 25 45.74 7.78 -0.24
N GLU A 26 46.04 9.06 -0.42
CA GLU A 26 47.39 9.54 -0.83
C GLU A 26 48.47 9.24 0.21
N LYS A 27 48.11 9.04 1.49
CA LYS A 27 49.04 8.62 2.54
C LYS A 27 49.51 7.19 2.41
N ASP A 28 48.61 6.32 1.89
CA ASP A 28 48.90 4.91 1.62
C ASP A 28 48.09 4.45 0.39
N PRO A 29 48.62 4.63 -0.81
CA PRO A 29 47.94 4.22 -2.05
C PRO A 29 47.87 2.71 -2.26
N THR A 30 48.50 1.91 -1.39
CA THR A 30 48.52 0.44 -1.47
C THR A 30 47.25 -0.19 -0.89
N VAL A 31 46.42 0.55 -0.19
CA VAL A 31 45.17 0.05 0.39
C VAL A 31 44.18 -0.42 -0.68
N GLU A 32 43.45 -1.45 -0.34
CA GLU A 32 42.43 -2.06 -1.23
C GLU A 32 41.09 -1.31 -1.16
N GLY A 33 40.92 -0.44 -0.17
CA GLY A 33 39.68 0.33 0.01
C GLY A 33 39.72 1.29 1.20
N LEU A 34 38.61 2.01 1.37
CA LEU A 34 38.40 2.95 2.47
C LEU A 34 37.16 2.58 3.28
N LEU A 35 37.29 2.55 4.59
CA LEU A 35 36.17 2.43 5.51
C LEU A 35 35.80 3.82 6.03
N LEU A 36 34.68 4.35 5.56
CA LEU A 36 34.15 5.63 6.00
C LEU A 36 33.24 5.41 7.20
N LEU A 37 33.64 5.85 8.38
CA LEU A 37 32.88 5.63 9.61
C LEU A 37 31.47 6.24 9.52
N ASN A 38 30.48 5.49 9.97
CA ASN A 38 29.05 5.85 9.89
C ASN A 38 28.53 6.19 8.49
N HIS A 39 29.24 5.83 7.42
CA HIS A 39 28.83 6.13 6.05
C HIS A 39 28.81 4.86 5.19
N GLY A 40 29.97 4.26 4.95
CA GLY A 40 30.07 3.13 4.06
C GLY A 40 31.49 2.65 3.83
N HIS A 41 31.63 1.81 2.81
CA HIS A 41 32.87 1.15 2.46
C HIS A 41 33.10 1.28 0.96
N PHE A 42 34.31 1.65 0.57
CA PHE A 42 34.78 1.69 -0.81
C PHE A 42 35.86 0.64 -1.03
N ALA A 43 35.92 0.04 -2.20
CA ALA A 43 37.02 -0.81 -2.63
C ALA A 43 37.50 -0.37 -4.02
N PHE A 44 38.78 -0.56 -4.26
CA PHE A 44 39.43 -0.21 -5.52
C PHE A 44 39.85 -1.45 -6.31
N GLY A 45 39.90 -1.35 -7.62
CA GLY A 45 40.36 -2.41 -8.50
C GLY A 45 40.67 -1.85 -9.89
N GLN A 46 41.51 -2.55 -10.65
CA GLN A 46 41.81 -2.23 -12.05
C GLN A 46 40.59 -2.40 -12.95
N THR A 47 39.62 -3.20 -12.50
CA THR A 47 38.37 -3.42 -13.21
C THR A 47 37.19 -3.34 -12.22
N ALA A 48 35.98 -3.06 -12.74
CA ALA A 48 34.77 -3.10 -11.95
C ALA A 48 34.55 -4.45 -11.25
N LYS A 49 34.92 -5.56 -11.90
CA LYS A 49 34.85 -6.90 -11.33
C LYS A 49 35.76 -7.04 -10.10
N GLN A 50 37.02 -6.62 -10.19
CA GLN A 50 37.94 -6.68 -9.05
C GLN A 50 37.46 -5.83 -7.88
N SER A 51 37.01 -4.61 -8.14
CA SER A 51 36.42 -3.74 -7.10
C SER A 51 35.23 -4.41 -6.41
N TYR A 52 34.32 -5.01 -7.18
CA TYR A 52 33.16 -5.74 -6.65
C TYR A 52 33.57 -6.96 -5.80
N GLU A 53 34.51 -7.77 -6.31
CA GLU A 53 35.01 -8.95 -5.60
C GLU A 53 35.63 -8.59 -4.24
N LYS A 54 36.40 -7.48 -4.18
CA LYS A 54 36.95 -6.98 -2.91
C LYS A 54 35.86 -6.52 -1.93
N ILE A 55 34.79 -5.89 -2.39
CA ILE A 55 33.64 -5.57 -1.52
C ILE A 55 33.06 -6.84 -0.89
N ILE A 56 32.90 -7.91 -1.68
CA ILE A 56 32.39 -9.19 -1.19
C ILE A 56 33.38 -9.83 -0.19
N GLU A 57 34.68 -9.84 -0.52
CA GLU A 57 35.73 -10.36 0.36
C GLU A 57 35.74 -9.65 1.72
N HIS A 58 35.80 -8.32 1.71
CA HIS A 58 35.81 -7.51 2.92
C HIS A 58 34.54 -7.71 3.76
N THR A 59 33.38 -7.75 3.10
CA THR A 59 32.10 -8.00 3.78
C THR A 59 32.05 -9.38 4.44
N ASN A 60 32.55 -10.42 3.75
CA ASN A 60 32.63 -11.76 4.29
C ASN A 60 33.62 -11.85 5.47
N ALA A 61 34.75 -11.15 5.39
CA ALA A 61 35.72 -11.09 6.49
C ALA A 61 35.10 -10.46 7.75
N VAL A 62 34.36 -9.35 7.61
CA VAL A 62 33.60 -8.75 8.72
C VAL A 62 32.56 -9.73 9.27
N ALA A 63 31.80 -10.36 8.40
CA ALA A 63 30.78 -11.33 8.82
C ALA A 63 31.39 -12.51 9.58
N HIS A 64 32.55 -12.99 9.15
CA HIS A 64 33.29 -14.06 9.82
C HIS A 64 33.82 -13.60 11.19
N PHE A 65 34.45 -12.43 11.25
CA PHE A 65 35.01 -11.86 12.49
C PHE A 65 33.92 -11.71 13.56
N PHE A 66 32.77 -11.16 13.23
CA PHE A 66 31.64 -11.03 14.15
C PHE A 66 30.78 -12.30 14.27
N LYS A 67 31.19 -13.42 13.68
CA LYS A 67 30.44 -14.68 13.68
C LYS A 67 28.99 -14.52 13.25
N LEU A 68 28.75 -13.60 12.32
CA LEU A 68 27.41 -13.36 11.81
C LEU A 68 26.89 -14.61 11.11
N LYS A 69 25.74 -15.10 11.53
CA LYS A 69 25.06 -16.18 10.81
C LYS A 69 24.70 -15.65 9.41
N LYS A 70 24.95 -16.48 8.36
CA LYS A 70 24.47 -16.16 7.01
C LYS A 70 23.03 -15.70 7.12
N SER A 71 22.74 -14.48 6.68
CA SER A 71 21.36 -14.03 6.54
C SER A 71 20.73 -14.95 5.51
N THR A 72 20.02 -15.96 5.97
CA THR A 72 19.08 -16.65 5.11
C THR A 72 18.11 -15.58 4.65
N SER A 73 17.91 -15.47 3.34
CA SER A 73 16.95 -14.66 2.62
C SER A 73 15.97 -13.85 3.49
N ILE A 74 15.59 -12.65 3.07
CA ILE A 74 14.50 -11.87 3.64
C ILE A 74 13.41 -12.86 4.07
N GLY A 75 13.34 -13.15 5.39
CA GLY A 75 12.49 -14.22 5.91
C GLY A 75 11.05 -13.96 5.51
N GLU A 76 10.30 -15.01 5.19
CA GLU A 76 8.87 -14.87 4.87
C GLU A 76 8.17 -14.11 6.00
N ARG A 77 7.40 -13.10 5.61
CA ARG A 77 6.52 -12.39 6.54
C ARG A 77 5.53 -13.41 7.10
N ARG A 78 5.33 -13.40 8.40
CA ARG A 78 4.37 -14.30 9.05
C ARG A 78 3.02 -13.60 9.18
N PRO A 79 1.92 -14.20 8.70
CA PRO A 79 0.59 -13.72 9.04
C PRO A 79 0.45 -13.64 10.56
N THR A 80 -0.04 -12.52 11.07
CA THR A 80 -0.37 -12.37 12.48
C THR A 80 -1.76 -11.76 12.59
N LYS A 81 -2.55 -12.26 13.52
CA LYS A 81 -3.87 -11.70 13.82
C LYS A 81 -3.80 -10.37 14.60
N GLU A 82 -2.61 -10.01 15.06
CA GLU A 82 -2.37 -8.82 15.89
C GLU A 82 -2.18 -7.54 15.08
N ILE A 83 -2.82 -7.41 13.91
CA ILE A 83 -2.69 -6.24 13.02
C ILE A 83 -3.87 -5.27 13.09
N HIS A 84 -4.89 -5.57 13.88
CA HIS A 84 -6.14 -4.79 13.95
C HIS A 84 -5.94 -3.32 14.41
N PHE A 85 -4.84 -2.99 15.08
CA PHE A 85 -4.49 -1.61 15.44
C PHE A 85 -3.88 -0.81 14.28
N ILE A 86 -3.40 -1.46 13.22
CA ILE A 86 -2.66 -0.82 12.12
C ILE A 86 -3.52 0.22 11.37
N PRO A 87 -4.79 -0.02 11.04
CA PRO A 87 -5.64 1.01 10.42
C PRO A 87 -5.79 2.25 11.31
N THR A 88 -5.95 2.07 12.62
CA THR A 88 -6.00 3.16 13.59
C THR A 88 -4.68 3.94 13.62
N LEU A 89 -3.55 3.26 13.66
CA LEU A 89 -2.23 3.90 13.60
C LEU A 89 -2.06 4.69 12.30
N ARG A 90 -2.43 4.12 11.16
CA ARG A 90 -2.38 4.77 9.85
C ARG A 90 -3.20 6.07 9.82
N GLY A 91 -4.42 6.01 10.30
CA GLY A 91 -5.32 7.16 10.38
C GLY A 91 -4.80 8.26 11.31
N LEU A 92 -4.30 7.89 12.48
CA LEU A 92 -3.75 8.83 13.47
C LEU A 92 -2.45 9.49 12.97
N ILE A 93 -1.57 8.77 12.28
CA ILE A 93 -0.39 9.37 11.63
C ILE A 93 -0.86 10.46 10.65
N ALA A 94 -1.81 10.13 9.76
CA ALA A 94 -2.33 11.10 8.79
C ALA A 94 -3.00 12.31 9.47
N GLU A 95 -3.78 12.09 10.53
CA GLU A 95 -4.49 13.15 11.26
C GLU A 95 -3.53 14.12 11.97
N MET A 96 -2.53 13.58 12.66
CA MET A 96 -1.78 14.32 13.66
C MET A 96 -0.45 14.90 13.15
N THR A 97 0.10 14.33 12.09
CA THR A 97 1.47 14.60 11.69
C THR A 97 1.65 15.00 10.23
N LEU A 98 0.61 14.86 9.42
CA LEU A 98 0.64 15.22 7.99
C LEU A 98 -0.30 16.41 7.70
N PRO A 99 -0.01 17.21 6.65
CA PRO A 99 -0.97 18.18 6.12
C PRO A 99 -2.28 17.50 5.71
N LYS A 100 -3.39 18.24 5.76
CA LYS A 100 -4.74 17.70 5.48
C LYS A 100 -4.86 17.09 4.08
N GLU A 101 -4.18 17.70 3.11
CA GLU A 101 -4.18 17.32 1.70
C GLU A 101 -3.12 16.28 1.35
N ALA A 102 -2.27 15.91 2.32
CA ALA A 102 -1.23 14.91 2.08
C ALA A 102 -1.83 13.53 1.78
N PRO A 103 -1.18 12.74 0.90
CA PRO A 103 -1.56 11.35 0.68
C PRO A 103 -1.58 10.55 1.99
N MET A 104 -2.50 9.59 2.10
CA MET A 104 -2.51 8.66 3.22
C MET A 104 -1.20 7.87 3.26
N PRO A 105 -0.62 7.65 4.44
CA PRO A 105 0.60 6.87 4.54
C PRO A 105 0.34 5.41 4.22
N ILE A 106 1.28 4.77 3.53
CA ILE A 106 1.32 3.31 3.37
C ILE A 106 2.22 2.75 4.46
N LEU A 107 1.79 1.67 5.09
CA LEU A 107 2.52 0.97 6.14
C LEU A 107 2.96 -0.41 5.66
N ASN A 108 4.23 -0.73 5.82
CA ASN A 108 4.82 -2.00 5.41
C ASN A 108 5.38 -2.73 6.63
N LEU A 109 4.74 -3.82 7.04
CA LEU A 109 5.14 -4.60 8.21
C LEU A 109 6.24 -5.61 7.88
N ARG A 110 7.29 -5.68 8.72
CA ARG A 110 8.32 -6.71 8.73
C ARG A 110 8.29 -7.42 10.08
N ASN A 111 8.07 -8.73 10.08
CA ASN A 111 7.92 -9.52 11.31
C ASN A 111 8.54 -10.93 11.23
N HIS A 112 9.55 -11.09 10.40
CA HIS A 112 10.28 -12.35 10.35
C HIS A 112 11.09 -12.60 11.64
N LYS A 113 11.60 -13.83 11.82
CA LYS A 113 12.21 -14.30 13.06
C LYS A 113 13.33 -13.40 13.58
N SER A 114 14.17 -12.85 12.70
CA SER A 114 15.29 -11.99 13.14
C SER A 114 14.81 -10.63 13.67
N VAL A 115 13.75 -10.04 13.09
CA VAL A 115 13.13 -8.82 13.61
C VAL A 115 12.49 -9.08 14.98
N LEU A 116 11.73 -10.17 15.11
CA LEU A 116 11.08 -10.50 16.38
C LEU A 116 12.09 -10.83 17.50
N SER A 117 13.25 -11.42 17.16
CA SER A 117 14.30 -11.70 18.15
C SER A 117 14.92 -10.43 18.73
N PHE A 118 14.97 -9.34 17.97
CA PHE A 118 15.47 -8.05 18.45
C PHE A 118 14.61 -7.50 19.60
N PHE A 119 13.29 -7.64 19.54
CA PHE A 119 12.38 -7.16 20.58
C PHE A 119 12.44 -7.95 21.89
N LYS A 120 13.13 -9.10 21.92
CA LYS A 120 13.38 -9.91 23.13
C LYS A 120 14.66 -9.52 23.87
N ARG A 121 15.40 -8.53 23.38
CA ARG A 121 16.65 -8.07 24.00
C ARG A 121 16.38 -7.36 25.33
N LYS A 122 17.23 -7.60 26.31
CA LYS A 122 17.16 -6.95 27.65
C LYS A 122 17.50 -5.46 27.58
N ASP A 123 18.33 -5.06 26.62
CA ASP A 123 18.80 -3.68 26.40
C ASP A 123 17.91 -2.88 25.40
N LEU A 124 16.74 -3.39 25.03
CA LEU A 124 15.83 -2.76 24.08
C LEU A 124 15.52 -1.29 24.42
N SER A 125 15.29 -0.98 25.71
CA SER A 125 15.01 0.39 26.18
C SER A 125 16.20 1.36 26.04
N LEU A 126 17.43 0.83 25.97
CA LEU A 126 18.62 1.60 25.65
C LEU A 126 18.71 1.82 24.13
N LEU A 127 18.51 0.76 23.36
CA LEU A 127 18.64 0.78 21.90
C LEU A 127 17.60 1.67 21.22
N GLU A 128 16.38 1.76 21.76
CA GLU A 128 15.33 2.64 21.22
C GLU A 128 15.76 4.12 21.22
N LYS A 129 16.57 4.54 22.20
CA LYS A 129 17.02 5.94 22.37
C LYS A 129 18.22 6.30 21.50
N ARG A 130 18.92 5.31 20.96
CA ARG A 130 20.09 5.51 20.08
C ARG A 130 19.66 6.11 18.74
N GLY A 131 20.56 6.87 18.12
CA GLY A 131 20.37 7.45 16.80
C GLY A 131 20.53 6.44 15.65
N MET A 132 20.66 6.94 14.43
CA MET A 132 20.82 6.13 13.21
C MET A 132 22.28 5.83 12.91
N ALA A 133 22.50 4.73 12.21
CA ALA A 133 23.85 4.25 11.87
C ALA A 133 24.54 5.12 10.81
N SER A 134 23.79 5.68 9.86
CA SER A 134 24.33 6.40 8.70
C SER A 134 23.37 7.49 8.19
N PRO A 135 23.87 8.43 7.33
CA PRO A 135 23.06 9.46 6.69
C PRO A 135 21.84 8.93 5.93
N ASP A 136 21.99 7.86 5.15
CA ASP A 136 20.89 7.28 4.38
C ASP A 136 19.73 6.78 5.27
N HIS A 137 20.06 6.27 6.46
CA HIS A 137 19.02 5.93 7.43
C HIS A 137 18.27 7.19 7.88
N VAL A 138 18.98 8.26 8.23
CA VAL A 138 18.34 9.51 8.72
C VAL A 138 17.38 10.07 7.68
N LEU A 139 17.80 10.16 6.43
CA LEU A 139 17.02 10.76 5.36
C LEU A 139 15.66 10.05 5.14
N ARG A 140 15.65 8.72 5.24
CA ARG A 140 14.46 7.91 4.92
C ARG A 140 13.68 7.44 6.13
N THR A 141 14.31 7.41 7.32
CA THR A 141 13.67 6.88 8.53
C THR A 141 13.63 7.88 9.69
N LYS A 142 14.17 9.08 9.51
CA LYS A 142 14.43 10.06 10.58
C LYS A 142 15.38 9.52 11.66
N GLY A 143 15.63 10.30 12.69
CA GLY A 143 16.60 9.97 13.73
C GLY A 143 16.15 8.90 14.73
N LYS A 144 14.84 8.66 14.89
CA LYS A 144 14.29 7.73 15.90
C LYS A 144 13.03 7.03 15.41
N PRO A 145 12.73 5.80 15.91
CA PRO A 145 11.46 5.12 15.67
C PRO A 145 10.32 5.73 16.49
N LEU A 146 9.09 5.58 16.00
CA LEU A 146 7.92 5.58 16.86
C LEU A 146 7.88 4.22 17.56
N PHE A 147 8.09 4.16 18.88
CA PHE A 147 8.03 2.90 19.61
C PHE A 147 6.69 2.72 20.31
N LEU A 148 5.97 1.66 19.94
CA LEU A 148 4.70 1.24 20.55
C LEU A 148 4.90 -0.08 21.28
N ARG A 149 4.61 -0.10 22.57
CA ARG A 149 4.54 -1.32 23.37
C ARG A 149 3.15 -1.93 23.27
N SER A 150 3.01 -3.18 23.67
CA SER A 150 1.73 -3.89 23.62
C SER A 150 0.59 -3.12 24.33
N ALA A 151 0.88 -2.45 25.44
CA ALA A 151 -0.09 -1.61 26.17
C ALA A 151 -0.47 -0.32 25.44
N ASP A 152 0.31 0.12 24.46
CA ASP A 152 0.06 1.34 23.68
C ASP A 152 -0.86 1.10 22.46
N LEU A 153 -1.21 -0.14 22.13
CA LEU A 153 -1.93 -0.50 20.89
C LEU A 153 -3.44 -0.17 20.90
N THR A 154 -3.83 0.79 21.71
CA THR A 154 -5.17 1.39 21.73
C THR A 154 -5.14 2.76 21.03
N SER A 155 -6.29 3.25 20.55
CA SER A 155 -6.38 4.59 19.92
C SER A 155 -5.79 5.68 20.81
N ALA A 156 -6.11 5.68 22.11
CA ALA A 156 -5.60 6.65 23.06
C ALA A 156 -4.09 6.50 23.29
N GLY A 157 -3.58 5.28 23.42
CA GLY A 157 -2.16 4.98 23.60
C GLY A 157 -1.34 5.40 22.38
N ILE A 158 -1.79 5.04 21.17
CA ILE A 158 -1.14 5.44 19.91
C ILE A 158 -1.12 6.96 19.79
N ARG A 159 -2.24 7.66 20.07
CA ARG A 159 -2.33 9.12 20.03
C ARG A 159 -1.33 9.76 20.99
N LYS A 160 -1.24 9.27 22.24
CA LYS A 160 -0.26 9.74 23.24
C LYS A 160 1.17 9.59 22.75
N LYS A 161 1.52 8.45 22.16
CA LYS A 161 2.87 8.19 21.62
C LYS A 161 3.20 9.04 20.41
N LEU A 162 2.25 9.28 19.52
CA LEU A 162 2.43 10.17 18.36
C LEU A 162 2.63 11.63 18.80
N LEU A 163 1.89 12.11 19.80
CA LEU A 163 2.11 13.45 20.37
C LEU A 163 3.50 13.59 20.97
N ALA A 164 3.94 12.59 21.74
CA ALA A 164 5.29 12.58 22.31
C ALA A 164 6.38 12.55 21.24
N PHE A 165 6.18 11.75 20.19
CA PHE A 165 7.09 11.68 19.03
C PHE A 165 7.18 13.04 18.33
N LYS A 166 6.03 13.65 18.01
CA LYS A 166 5.94 14.97 17.38
C LYS A 166 6.67 16.03 18.19
N SER A 167 6.36 16.14 19.49
CA SER A 167 7.02 17.10 20.40
C SER A 167 8.53 16.86 20.50
N SER A 168 8.96 15.60 20.54
CA SER A 168 10.39 15.27 20.55
C SER A 168 11.09 15.72 19.26
N TYR A 169 10.44 15.58 18.10
CA TYR A 169 10.96 16.00 16.80
C TYR A 169 11.03 17.54 16.70
N GLU A 170 9.99 18.24 17.14
CA GLU A 170 9.95 19.71 17.18
C GLU A 170 11.08 20.27 18.07
N LYS A 171 11.26 19.72 19.26
CA LYS A 171 12.36 20.10 20.17
C LYS A 171 13.76 19.78 19.58
N TYR A 172 13.90 18.68 18.86
CA TYR A 172 15.12 18.36 18.13
C TYR A 172 15.42 19.42 17.07
N PHE A 173 14.41 19.79 16.28
CA PHE A 173 14.56 20.85 15.28
C PHE A 173 14.97 22.18 15.91
N GLU A 174 14.29 22.63 16.95
CA GLU A 174 14.60 23.89 17.65
C GLU A 174 16.04 23.90 18.19
N ARG A 175 16.46 22.82 18.85
CA ARG A 175 17.82 22.73 19.42
C ARG A 175 18.92 22.83 18.36
N GLN A 176 18.68 22.35 17.15
CA GLN A 176 19.69 22.30 16.12
C GLN A 176 19.62 23.51 15.17
N SER A 177 18.41 23.95 14.80
CA SER A 177 18.23 25.13 13.94
C SER A 177 18.78 26.40 14.59
N ASN A 178 18.70 26.55 15.91
CA ASN A 178 19.28 27.69 16.64
C ASN A 178 20.82 27.72 16.63
N LYS A 179 21.49 26.67 16.14
CA LYS A 179 22.97 26.60 16.07
C LYS A 179 23.52 26.88 14.67
N ILE A 180 22.66 27.11 13.70
CA ILE A 180 23.04 27.38 12.31
C ILE A 180 22.56 28.77 11.89
N SER A 181 23.32 29.43 11.02
CA SER A 181 22.99 30.77 10.51
C SER A 181 21.95 30.74 9.40
N GLU A 182 21.85 29.63 8.64
CA GLU A 182 20.90 29.49 7.54
C GLU A 182 19.53 29.07 8.06
N PRO A 183 18.46 29.85 7.85
CA PRO A 183 17.13 29.48 8.30
C PRO A 183 16.66 28.19 7.62
N LYS A 184 16.19 27.23 8.42
CA LYS A 184 15.59 25.98 7.92
C LYS A 184 14.11 25.93 8.27
N LYS A 185 13.31 25.37 7.38
CA LYS A 185 11.89 25.09 7.63
C LYS A 185 11.75 23.68 8.17
N ILE A 186 11.01 23.54 9.28
CA ILE A 186 10.75 22.22 9.86
C ILE A 186 10.02 21.31 8.86
N LEU A 187 10.49 20.08 8.75
CA LEU A 187 9.81 19.01 7.99
C LEU A 187 8.62 18.48 8.78
N THR A 188 7.72 17.76 8.10
CA THR A 188 6.59 17.09 8.75
C THR A 188 7.07 16.17 9.87
N ALA A 189 6.39 16.17 11.01
CA ALA A 189 6.76 15.40 12.19
C ALA A 189 6.23 13.95 12.17
N ASP A 190 5.90 13.42 10.99
CA ASP A 190 5.42 12.05 10.83
C ASP A 190 6.55 11.04 11.05
N PRO A 191 6.32 9.95 11.77
CA PRO A 191 7.28 8.87 11.87
C PRO A 191 7.44 8.19 10.50
N LYS A 192 8.67 7.90 10.11
CA LYS A 192 8.98 7.16 8.87
C LYS A 192 9.11 5.67 9.11
N HIS A 193 9.26 5.27 10.37
CA HIS A 193 9.18 3.87 10.79
C HIS A 193 8.69 3.78 12.23
N ALA A 194 8.12 2.63 12.56
CA ALA A 194 7.69 2.33 13.92
C ALA A 194 8.21 0.96 14.37
N TRP A 195 8.56 0.86 15.63
CA TRP A 195 8.83 -0.40 16.31
C TRP A 195 7.59 -0.79 17.09
N ILE A 196 7.08 -1.97 16.84
CA ILE A 196 5.91 -2.52 17.52
C ILE A 196 6.37 -3.74 18.32
N GLU A 197 6.41 -3.59 19.65
CA GLU A 197 6.89 -4.63 20.54
C GLU A 197 6.21 -5.98 20.28
N ASN A 198 7.00 -7.03 20.10
CA ASN A 198 6.58 -8.41 19.80
C ASN A 198 5.84 -8.63 18.47
N ILE A 199 5.58 -7.58 17.69
CA ILE A 199 4.87 -7.68 16.41
C ILE A 199 5.82 -7.46 15.23
N GLY A 200 6.71 -6.46 15.31
CA GLY A 200 7.66 -6.22 14.22
C GLY A 200 8.01 -4.75 14.00
N VAL A 201 8.50 -4.45 12.81
CA VAL A 201 8.83 -3.10 12.35
C VAL A 201 7.89 -2.68 11.23
N LEU A 202 7.36 -1.49 11.32
CA LEU A 202 6.60 -0.85 10.25
C LEU A 202 7.47 0.20 9.56
N GLY A 203 7.65 0.08 8.25
CA GLY A 203 8.06 1.19 7.40
C GLY A 203 6.85 2.03 7.00
N ILE A 204 6.98 3.35 7.01
CA ILE A 204 5.91 4.31 6.77
C ILE A 204 6.35 5.23 5.63
N GLY A 205 5.54 5.34 4.60
CA GLY A 205 5.86 6.13 3.42
C GLY A 205 4.65 6.61 2.66
N VAL A 206 4.84 7.57 1.76
CA VAL A 206 3.78 8.13 0.89
C VAL A 206 3.37 7.19 -0.24
N SER A 207 4.08 6.08 -0.42
CA SER A 207 3.80 5.03 -1.41
C SER A 207 4.32 3.68 -0.91
N ALA A 208 3.88 2.57 -1.51
CA ALA A 208 4.37 1.24 -1.16
C ALA A 208 5.89 1.12 -1.34
N LYS A 209 6.46 1.74 -2.39
CA LYS A 209 7.92 1.81 -2.61
C LYS A 209 8.62 2.52 -1.45
N ALA A 210 8.13 3.68 -1.03
CA ALA A 210 8.73 4.45 0.06
C ALA A 210 8.60 3.73 1.41
N ALA A 211 7.43 3.15 1.69
CA ALA A 211 7.20 2.37 2.91
C ALA A 211 8.10 1.12 2.98
N SER A 212 8.27 0.41 1.85
CA SER A 212 9.18 -0.74 1.79
C SER A 212 10.64 -0.31 2.01
N ALA A 213 11.10 0.77 1.38
CA ALA A 213 12.45 1.28 1.59
C ALA A 213 12.69 1.69 3.05
N ALA A 214 11.72 2.36 3.68
CA ALA A 214 11.80 2.70 5.10
C ALA A 214 11.84 1.45 5.99
N ALA A 215 11.07 0.40 5.66
CA ALA A 215 11.08 -0.87 6.37
C ALA A 215 12.42 -1.60 6.24
N ASP A 216 13.00 -1.64 5.04
CA ASP A 216 14.30 -2.28 4.78
C ASP A 216 15.43 -1.60 5.58
N LEU A 217 15.46 -0.27 5.59
CA LEU A 217 16.43 0.51 6.37
C LEU A 217 16.20 0.38 7.88
N ALA A 218 14.94 0.40 8.33
CA ALA A 218 14.62 0.18 9.73
C ALA A 218 15.08 -1.20 10.20
N GLU A 219 14.83 -2.25 9.43
CA GLU A 219 15.29 -3.61 9.70
C GLU A 219 16.82 -3.72 9.72
N GLN A 220 17.49 -3.12 8.73
CA GLN A 220 18.95 -3.08 8.71
C GLN A 220 19.50 -2.37 9.97
N ASN A 221 18.87 -1.27 10.37
CA ASN A 221 19.29 -0.52 11.56
C ASN A 221 19.13 -1.32 12.86
N LEU A 222 18.07 -2.15 13.00
CA LEU A 222 17.93 -3.08 14.12
C LEU A 222 19.12 -4.04 14.19
N ARG A 223 19.48 -4.63 13.05
CA ARG A 223 20.59 -5.58 12.97
C ARG A 223 21.94 -4.93 13.31
N VAL A 224 22.20 -3.75 12.75
CA VAL A 224 23.45 -3.00 13.02
C VAL A 224 23.54 -2.60 14.49
N ARG A 225 22.43 -2.15 15.11
CA ARG A 225 22.39 -1.84 16.55
C ARG A 225 22.67 -3.07 17.41
N ALA A 226 22.03 -4.20 17.10
CA ALA A 226 22.22 -5.43 17.86
C ALA A 226 23.67 -5.94 17.77
N VAL A 227 24.23 -6.05 16.55
CA VAL A 227 25.60 -6.51 16.33
C VAL A 227 26.61 -5.56 16.95
N GLY A 228 26.43 -4.26 16.78
CA GLY A 228 27.32 -3.25 17.37
C GLY A 228 27.33 -3.32 18.89
N GLU A 229 26.16 -3.40 19.53
CA GLU A 229 26.06 -3.49 21.00
C GLU A 229 26.68 -4.78 21.52
N ASP A 230 26.44 -5.93 20.87
CA ASP A 230 27.01 -7.22 21.21
C ASP A 230 28.54 -7.30 20.96
N SER A 231 29.11 -6.36 20.22
CA SER A 231 30.52 -6.31 19.82
C SER A 231 31.31 -5.18 20.48
N GLY A 232 30.78 -4.59 21.56
CA GLY A 232 31.47 -3.54 22.31
C GLY A 232 30.83 -2.17 22.30
N GLY A 233 29.70 -2.00 21.60
CA GLY A 233 28.87 -0.81 21.61
C GLY A 233 28.48 -0.32 20.22
N PHE A 234 27.24 0.14 20.11
CA PHE A 234 26.73 0.79 18.92
C PHE A 234 26.88 2.31 19.03
N TYR A 235 27.65 2.91 18.13
CA TYR A 235 27.93 4.34 18.07
C TYR A 235 27.16 4.99 16.90
N PRO A 236 25.97 5.59 17.14
CA PRO A 236 25.19 6.24 16.10
C PRO A 236 25.81 7.58 15.66
N LEU A 237 25.27 8.13 14.58
CA LEU A 237 25.51 9.53 14.21
C LEU A 237 25.13 10.46 15.37
N LYS A 238 25.91 11.52 15.56
CA LYS A 238 25.59 12.58 16.52
C LYS A 238 24.34 13.36 16.06
N GLU A 239 23.61 13.92 17.01
CA GLU A 239 22.37 14.68 16.70
C GLU A 239 22.61 15.84 15.73
N LYS A 240 23.75 16.53 15.83
CA LYS A 240 24.17 17.58 14.89
C LYS A 240 24.31 17.02 13.47
N ASP A 241 25.04 15.94 13.32
CA ASP A 241 25.32 15.31 12.02
C ASP A 241 24.03 14.76 11.38
N MET A 242 23.11 14.21 12.19
CA MET A 242 21.78 13.81 11.74
C MET A 242 20.99 15.00 11.19
N PHE A 243 21.02 16.14 11.90
CA PHE A 243 20.30 17.35 11.48
C PHE A 243 20.86 17.91 10.17
N GLU A 244 22.18 18.01 10.05
CA GLU A 244 22.84 18.47 8.83
C GLU A 244 22.45 17.63 7.61
N CYS A 245 22.38 16.28 7.76
CA CYS A 245 21.96 15.39 6.70
C CYS A 245 20.45 15.52 6.38
N GLU A 246 19.59 15.55 7.41
CA GLU A 246 18.15 15.59 7.23
C GLU A 246 17.68 16.89 6.57
N TYR A 247 18.33 18.02 6.88
CA TYR A 247 17.96 19.35 6.40
C TYR A 247 18.87 19.87 5.26
N TRP A 248 19.72 19.02 4.71
CA TRP A 248 20.52 19.39 3.55
C TRP A 248 19.68 19.39 2.27
N SER A 249 19.68 20.54 1.57
CA SER A 249 18.81 20.74 0.39
C SER A 249 19.05 19.72 -0.74
N LEU A 250 20.30 19.28 -0.95
CA LEU A 250 20.64 18.28 -1.96
C LEU A 250 20.14 16.89 -1.58
N GLU A 251 20.14 16.52 -0.31
CA GLU A 251 19.56 15.26 0.17
C GLU A 251 18.04 15.29 0.08
N GLN A 252 17.40 16.40 0.44
CA GLN A 252 15.95 16.57 0.29
C GLN A 252 15.50 16.49 -1.19
N ALA A 253 16.34 16.96 -2.12
CA ALA A 253 16.06 16.86 -3.55
C ALA A 253 15.95 15.40 -4.06
N LYS A 254 16.63 14.45 -3.40
CA LYS A 254 16.54 13.00 -3.72
C LYS A 254 15.17 12.40 -3.43
N LEU A 255 14.35 13.04 -2.59
CA LEU A 255 13.00 12.57 -2.24
C LEU A 255 11.96 12.90 -3.32
N GLY A 256 12.34 13.61 -4.37
CA GLY A 256 11.48 14.00 -5.49
C GLY A 256 10.73 15.31 -5.23
N LYS A 257 10.49 16.06 -6.31
CA LYS A 257 9.66 17.27 -6.32
C LYS A 257 8.58 17.07 -7.38
N GLY A 258 7.33 17.19 -7.01
CA GLY A 258 6.19 17.09 -7.91
C GLY A 258 4.90 16.89 -7.15
N GLU A 259 3.79 17.19 -7.79
CA GLU A 259 2.48 16.87 -7.22
C GLU A 259 2.30 15.35 -7.21
N PRO A 260 1.83 14.79 -6.08
CA PRO A 260 1.57 13.37 -6.00
C PRO A 260 0.44 12.97 -6.96
N PRO A 261 0.49 11.79 -7.59
CA PRO A 261 -0.63 11.26 -8.34
C PRO A 261 -1.92 11.26 -7.51
N ARG A 262 -3.07 11.46 -8.16
CA ARG A 262 -4.37 11.71 -7.49
C ARG A 262 -4.75 10.69 -6.42
N PHE A 263 -4.41 9.42 -6.62
CA PHE A 263 -4.71 8.33 -5.67
C PHE A 263 -3.45 7.79 -4.98
N GLN A 264 -2.35 8.55 -4.96
CA GLN A 264 -1.18 8.14 -4.20
C GLN A 264 -1.55 7.94 -2.72
N GLY A 265 -1.08 6.85 -2.14
CA GLY A 265 -1.40 6.48 -0.76
C GLY A 265 -2.77 5.81 -0.57
N ASN A 266 -3.65 5.81 -1.57
CA ASN A 266 -4.90 5.06 -1.48
C ASN A 266 -4.67 3.55 -1.70
N VAL A 267 -5.40 2.75 -0.94
CA VAL A 267 -5.46 1.29 -1.07
C VAL A 267 -6.83 0.91 -1.63
N VAL A 268 -6.82 0.28 -2.80
CA VAL A 268 -8.04 -0.08 -3.55
C VAL A 268 -8.18 -1.60 -3.61
N VAL A 269 -9.22 -2.13 -3.00
CA VAL A 269 -9.58 -3.55 -3.08
C VAL A 269 -10.62 -3.74 -4.19
N ILE A 270 -10.36 -4.66 -5.14
CA ILE A 270 -11.23 -4.90 -6.30
C ILE A 270 -11.59 -6.38 -6.36
N THR A 271 -12.88 -6.72 -6.20
CA THR A 271 -13.39 -8.09 -6.34
C THR A 271 -13.76 -8.41 -7.79
N GLY A 272 -13.62 -9.67 -8.20
CA GLY A 272 -13.74 -10.06 -9.61
C GLY A 272 -12.65 -9.40 -10.45
N GLY A 273 -11.47 -9.29 -9.84
CA GLY A 273 -10.37 -8.48 -10.36
C GLY A 273 -9.72 -9.05 -11.60
N ALA A 274 -9.76 -10.37 -11.79
CA ALA A 274 -9.25 -11.01 -13.00
C ALA A 274 -10.20 -10.93 -14.20
N GLY A 275 -11.45 -10.49 -13.98
CA GLY A 275 -12.41 -10.21 -15.04
C GLY A 275 -12.10 -8.90 -15.79
N THR A 276 -12.67 -8.76 -16.98
CA THR A 276 -12.39 -7.65 -17.91
C THR A 276 -12.57 -6.25 -17.27
N ILE A 277 -13.69 -6.03 -16.57
CA ILE A 277 -13.98 -4.75 -15.89
C ILE A 277 -13.06 -4.56 -14.69
N GLY A 278 -12.85 -5.62 -13.89
CA GLY A 278 -12.00 -5.58 -12.70
C GLY A 278 -10.56 -5.20 -13.03
N LEU A 279 -9.97 -5.85 -14.04
CA LEU A 279 -8.59 -5.56 -14.48
C LEU A 279 -8.46 -4.16 -15.09
N ALA A 280 -9.41 -3.73 -15.92
CA ALA A 280 -9.41 -2.38 -16.47
C ALA A 280 -9.47 -1.32 -15.36
N THR A 281 -10.31 -1.55 -14.34
CA THR A 281 -10.42 -0.68 -13.16
C THR A 281 -9.14 -0.66 -12.34
N ALA A 282 -8.51 -1.82 -12.12
CA ALA A 282 -7.24 -1.92 -11.41
C ALA A 282 -6.14 -1.11 -12.11
N LYS A 283 -6.00 -1.27 -13.43
CA LYS A 283 -5.04 -0.50 -14.24
C LYS A 283 -5.28 1.00 -14.16
N ALA A 284 -6.54 1.43 -14.22
CA ALA A 284 -6.90 2.84 -14.15
C ALA A 284 -6.53 3.48 -12.79
N PHE A 285 -6.83 2.81 -11.68
CA PHE A 285 -6.42 3.27 -10.35
C PHE A 285 -4.90 3.22 -10.13
N SER A 286 -4.24 2.12 -10.53
CA SER A 286 -2.78 1.95 -10.40
C SER A 286 -2.02 3.05 -11.17
N LYS A 287 -2.46 3.38 -12.40
CA LYS A 287 -1.90 4.49 -13.20
C LYS A 287 -2.00 5.85 -12.49
N LEU A 288 -3.00 6.04 -11.64
CA LEU A 288 -3.20 7.24 -10.83
C LEU A 288 -2.55 7.16 -9.44
N GLY A 289 -1.69 6.16 -9.21
CA GLY A 289 -0.85 6.03 -8.02
C GLY A 289 -1.46 5.26 -6.85
N ALA A 290 -2.62 4.63 -7.01
CA ALA A 290 -3.21 3.76 -6.00
C ALA A 290 -2.43 2.45 -5.86
N ASN A 291 -2.54 1.82 -4.69
CA ASN A 291 -2.04 0.47 -4.41
C ASN A 291 -3.21 -0.50 -4.53
N ILE A 292 -3.09 -1.52 -5.36
CA ILE A 292 -4.18 -2.43 -5.70
C ILE A 292 -4.09 -3.74 -4.92
N VAL A 293 -5.22 -4.19 -4.40
CA VAL A 293 -5.45 -5.56 -3.95
C VAL A 293 -6.48 -6.20 -4.89
N LEU A 294 -6.00 -6.99 -5.83
CA LEU A 294 -6.83 -7.64 -6.85
C LEU A 294 -7.32 -8.99 -6.35
N VAL A 295 -8.63 -9.16 -6.26
CA VAL A 295 -9.27 -10.34 -5.65
C VAL A 295 -10.07 -11.11 -6.68
N ASP A 296 -9.79 -12.39 -6.84
CA ASP A 296 -10.54 -13.31 -7.68
C ASP A 296 -10.43 -14.76 -7.15
N GLN A 297 -11.30 -15.64 -7.58
CA GLN A 297 -11.19 -17.07 -7.29
C GLN A 297 -10.25 -17.80 -8.24
N ASP A 298 -10.07 -17.28 -9.47
CA ASP A 298 -9.19 -17.84 -10.49
C ASP A 298 -7.75 -17.43 -10.25
N LYS A 299 -6.98 -18.35 -9.70
CA LYS A 299 -5.58 -18.14 -9.34
C LYS A 299 -4.67 -17.93 -10.56
N ASP A 300 -4.94 -18.62 -11.66
CA ASP A 300 -4.12 -18.53 -12.87
C ASP A 300 -4.41 -17.23 -13.62
N ALA A 301 -5.67 -16.83 -13.72
CA ALA A 301 -6.05 -15.53 -14.24
C ALA A 301 -5.43 -14.40 -13.42
N LEU A 302 -5.45 -14.45 -12.08
CA LEU A 302 -4.78 -13.47 -11.21
C LEU A 302 -3.27 -13.39 -11.46
N LYS A 303 -2.61 -14.53 -11.65
CA LYS A 303 -1.18 -14.58 -11.99
C LYS A 303 -0.87 -13.91 -13.33
N ASN A 304 -1.76 -14.03 -14.32
CA ASN A 304 -1.62 -13.33 -15.58
C ASN A 304 -1.86 -11.82 -15.41
N CYS A 305 -2.92 -11.44 -14.72
CA CYS A 305 -3.22 -10.03 -14.43
C CYS A 305 -2.08 -9.33 -13.68
N SER A 306 -1.40 -10.02 -12.76
CA SER A 306 -0.28 -9.44 -12.00
C SER A 306 0.88 -8.96 -12.87
N LYS A 307 1.03 -9.50 -14.09
CA LYS A 307 2.06 -9.08 -15.06
C LYS A 307 1.73 -7.71 -15.70
N GLU A 308 0.47 -7.33 -15.66
CA GLU A 308 -0.06 -6.10 -16.26
C GLU A 308 -0.25 -4.97 -15.23
N LEU A 309 -0.03 -5.27 -13.95
CA LEU A 309 -0.16 -4.34 -12.83
C LEU A 309 1.21 -3.79 -12.38
N GLY A 310 1.19 -2.79 -11.52
CA GLY A 310 2.38 -2.21 -10.93
C GLY A 310 3.12 -3.21 -10.01
N LYS A 311 4.44 -3.07 -9.90
CA LYS A 311 5.30 -3.93 -9.05
C LYS A 311 4.81 -4.08 -7.60
N TRP A 312 4.08 -3.10 -7.09
CA TRP A 312 3.62 -3.03 -5.70
C TRP A 312 2.16 -3.47 -5.53
N ASP A 313 1.47 -3.71 -6.64
CA ASP A 313 0.10 -4.23 -6.60
C ASP A 313 0.13 -5.70 -6.20
N VAL A 314 -0.88 -6.14 -5.45
CA VAL A 314 -0.94 -7.51 -4.92
C VAL A 314 -2.21 -8.21 -5.36
N THR A 315 -2.16 -9.53 -5.42
CA THR A 315 -3.30 -10.39 -5.75
C THR A 315 -3.67 -11.26 -4.57
N PHE A 316 -4.95 -11.54 -4.40
CA PHE A 316 -5.44 -12.46 -3.37
C PHE A 316 -6.48 -13.42 -3.97
N SER A 317 -6.15 -14.70 -3.99
CA SER A 317 -7.07 -15.72 -4.52
C SER A 317 -8.02 -16.21 -3.45
N CYS A 318 -9.32 -15.97 -3.65
CA CYS A 318 -10.37 -16.55 -2.81
C CYS A 318 -11.74 -16.57 -3.51
N ASP A 319 -12.58 -17.51 -3.11
CA ASP A 319 -14.01 -17.49 -3.40
C ASP A 319 -14.71 -16.53 -2.43
N ILE A 320 -15.21 -15.41 -2.95
CA ILE A 320 -15.83 -14.35 -2.14
C ILE A 320 -17.16 -14.74 -1.50
N THR A 321 -17.77 -15.85 -1.94
CA THR A 321 -19.01 -16.38 -1.36
C THR A 321 -18.77 -17.16 -0.07
N LYS A 322 -17.52 -17.52 0.22
CA LYS A 322 -17.20 -18.29 1.43
C LYS A 322 -17.19 -17.40 2.67
N LYS A 323 -17.73 -17.93 3.77
CA LYS A 323 -17.72 -17.25 5.07
C LYS A 323 -16.29 -16.87 5.48
N GLY A 324 -16.10 -15.63 5.90
CA GLY A 324 -14.80 -15.09 6.34
C GLY A 324 -13.86 -14.65 5.20
N SER A 325 -14.26 -14.78 3.92
CA SER A 325 -13.44 -14.33 2.80
C SER A 325 -13.23 -12.81 2.80
N ALA A 326 -14.27 -12.04 3.09
CA ALA A 326 -14.18 -10.58 3.16
C ALA A 326 -13.19 -10.14 4.25
N GLU A 327 -13.29 -10.72 5.45
CA GLU A 327 -12.38 -10.45 6.57
C GLU A 327 -10.91 -10.74 6.18
N LYS A 328 -10.64 -11.92 5.60
CA LYS A 328 -9.28 -12.31 5.15
C LYS A 328 -8.70 -11.37 4.11
N VAL A 329 -9.53 -10.89 3.17
CA VAL A 329 -9.08 -9.94 2.15
C VAL A 329 -8.76 -8.59 2.76
N MET A 330 -9.58 -8.08 3.69
CA MET A 330 -9.30 -6.83 4.38
C MET A 330 -8.06 -6.95 5.27
N GLU A 331 -7.89 -8.05 6.00
CA GLU A 331 -6.67 -8.35 6.74
C GLU A 331 -5.44 -8.36 5.82
N HIS A 332 -5.54 -8.95 4.64
CA HIS A 332 -4.45 -8.95 3.67
C HIS A 332 -4.11 -7.53 3.17
N ALA A 333 -5.11 -6.70 2.89
CA ALA A 333 -4.90 -5.31 2.52
C ALA A 333 -4.23 -4.50 3.64
N VAL A 334 -4.68 -4.68 4.88
CA VAL A 334 -4.07 -4.08 6.08
C VAL A 334 -2.63 -4.57 6.26
N TRP A 335 -2.38 -5.85 6.05
CA TRP A 335 -1.06 -6.45 6.11
C TRP A 335 -0.08 -5.86 5.08
N CYS A 336 -0.55 -5.68 3.83
CA CYS A 336 0.30 -5.21 2.74
C CYS A 336 0.54 -3.70 2.76
N PHE A 337 -0.49 -2.92 3.14
CA PHE A 337 -0.53 -1.47 2.93
C PHE A 337 -0.95 -0.65 4.15
N GLY A 338 -1.39 -1.29 5.21
CA GLY A 338 -1.82 -0.64 6.44
C GLY A 338 -3.31 -0.28 6.52
N GLY A 339 -4.10 -0.51 5.48
CA GLY A 339 -5.53 -0.17 5.50
C GLY A 339 -6.24 -0.36 4.17
N VAL A 340 -7.45 0.20 4.08
CA VAL A 340 -8.31 0.20 2.88
C VAL A 340 -8.97 1.56 2.74
N ASP A 341 -8.92 2.16 1.56
CA ASP A 341 -9.53 3.47 1.29
C ASP A 341 -10.68 3.39 0.29
N ILE A 342 -10.62 2.45 -0.66
CA ILE A 342 -11.64 2.24 -1.69
C ILE A 342 -11.90 0.74 -1.83
N LEU A 343 -13.16 0.36 -1.79
CA LEU A 343 -13.62 -0.96 -2.24
C LEU A 343 -14.36 -0.81 -3.57
N VAL A 344 -13.93 -1.55 -4.60
CA VAL A 344 -14.68 -1.76 -5.83
C VAL A 344 -15.28 -3.17 -5.79
N SER A 345 -16.55 -3.26 -5.44
CA SER A 345 -17.30 -4.50 -5.33
C SER A 345 -17.88 -4.86 -6.71
N ASN A 346 -17.09 -5.57 -7.51
CA ASN A 346 -17.35 -5.78 -8.94
C ASN A 346 -17.65 -7.23 -9.33
N ALA A 347 -17.25 -8.23 -8.55
CA ALA A 347 -17.49 -9.64 -8.87
C ALA A 347 -18.97 -9.94 -9.16
N GLY A 348 -19.24 -10.86 -10.07
CA GLY A 348 -20.61 -11.25 -10.39
C GLY A 348 -20.68 -12.32 -11.46
N ASN A 349 -21.85 -12.94 -11.56
CA ASN A 349 -22.16 -13.89 -12.62
C ASN A 349 -23.65 -13.74 -13.02
N ALA A 350 -23.94 -13.78 -14.32
CA ALA A 350 -25.31 -13.75 -14.82
C ALA A 350 -25.90 -15.16 -14.90
N THR A 351 -26.77 -15.47 -13.96
CA THR A 351 -27.60 -16.67 -14.02
C THR A 351 -28.89 -16.34 -14.77
N SER A 352 -29.19 -17.06 -15.84
CA SER A 352 -30.42 -16.93 -16.63
C SER A 352 -31.36 -18.12 -16.46
N GLY A 353 -32.64 -17.89 -16.66
CA GLY A 353 -33.70 -18.89 -16.61
C GLY A 353 -35.08 -18.26 -16.35
N ALA A 354 -36.12 -18.83 -16.93
CA ALA A 354 -37.49 -18.41 -16.65
C ALA A 354 -37.81 -18.65 -15.17
N MET A 355 -38.39 -17.67 -14.48
CA MET A 355 -38.63 -17.73 -13.04
C MET A 355 -39.51 -18.92 -12.61
N LEU A 356 -40.49 -19.30 -13.45
CA LEU A 356 -41.38 -20.45 -13.17
C LEU A 356 -40.65 -21.82 -13.27
N ALA A 357 -39.53 -21.88 -14.00
CA ALA A 357 -38.76 -23.09 -14.21
C ALA A 357 -37.39 -23.06 -13.49
N LEU A 358 -37.05 -21.95 -12.83
CA LEU A 358 -35.77 -21.78 -12.18
C LEU A 358 -35.72 -22.56 -10.87
N GLU A 359 -34.72 -23.42 -10.75
CA GLU A 359 -34.44 -24.13 -9.50
C GLU A 359 -34.10 -23.14 -8.37
N ASP A 360 -34.72 -23.29 -7.21
CA ASP A 360 -34.48 -22.47 -6.01
C ASP A 360 -32.97 -22.42 -5.63
N LYS A 361 -32.27 -23.54 -5.78
CA LYS A 361 -30.81 -23.62 -5.53
C LYS A 361 -30.01 -22.69 -6.44
N LYS A 362 -30.41 -22.52 -7.69
CA LYS A 362 -29.72 -21.59 -8.65
C LYS A 362 -29.97 -20.15 -8.26
N LEU A 363 -31.21 -19.82 -7.85
CA LEU A 363 -31.55 -18.48 -7.37
C LEU A 363 -30.74 -18.13 -6.10
N ARG A 364 -30.72 -19.03 -5.11
CA ARG A 364 -29.93 -18.83 -3.88
C ARG A 364 -28.43 -18.62 -4.18
N LYS A 365 -27.85 -19.45 -5.04
CA LYS A 365 -26.45 -19.27 -5.47
C LYS A 365 -26.20 -17.92 -6.14
N ALA A 366 -27.16 -17.44 -6.93
CA ALA A 366 -27.06 -16.10 -7.54
C ALA A 366 -27.10 -14.99 -6.48
N PHE A 367 -27.92 -15.11 -5.44
CA PHE A 367 -27.94 -14.19 -4.30
C PHE A 367 -26.65 -14.25 -3.49
N GLU A 368 -26.09 -15.44 -3.24
CA GLU A 368 -24.80 -15.56 -2.53
C GLU A 368 -23.71 -14.74 -3.21
N LEU A 369 -23.56 -14.84 -4.53
CA LEU A 369 -22.52 -14.13 -5.26
C LEU A 369 -22.86 -12.65 -5.47
N ASN A 370 -24.06 -12.33 -6.01
CA ASN A 370 -24.38 -10.99 -6.48
C ASN A 370 -24.97 -10.06 -5.40
N PHE A 371 -25.20 -10.57 -4.17
CA PHE A 371 -25.68 -9.78 -3.04
C PHE A 371 -24.92 -10.04 -1.74
N PHE A 372 -24.95 -11.27 -1.18
CA PHE A 372 -24.38 -11.53 0.15
C PHE A 372 -22.88 -11.33 0.20
N ALA A 373 -22.15 -11.71 -0.86
CA ALA A 373 -20.72 -11.43 -0.98
C ALA A 373 -20.45 -9.92 -1.01
N HIS A 374 -21.19 -9.15 -1.83
CA HIS A 374 -21.07 -7.69 -1.89
C HIS A 374 -21.34 -7.02 -0.54
N LYS A 375 -22.41 -7.46 0.16
CA LYS A 375 -22.72 -6.99 1.52
C LYS A 375 -21.55 -7.25 2.47
N SER A 376 -21.03 -8.48 2.49
CA SER A 376 -19.95 -8.87 3.41
C SER A 376 -18.68 -8.04 3.17
N PHE A 377 -18.27 -7.87 1.91
CA PHE A 377 -17.12 -7.05 1.55
C PHE A 377 -17.31 -5.57 1.89
N ALA A 378 -18.49 -5.01 1.66
CA ALA A 378 -18.80 -3.63 2.01
C ALA A 378 -18.72 -3.40 3.53
N ILE A 379 -19.25 -4.31 4.33
CA ILE A 379 -19.22 -4.21 5.80
C ILE A 379 -17.77 -4.30 6.31
N GLU A 380 -16.98 -5.27 5.86
CA GLU A 380 -15.60 -5.43 6.33
C GLU A 380 -14.70 -4.27 5.89
N ALA A 381 -14.88 -3.77 4.66
CA ALA A 381 -14.18 -2.56 4.21
C ALA A 381 -14.56 -1.33 5.06
N ALA A 382 -15.86 -1.14 5.33
CA ALA A 382 -16.33 -0.05 6.17
C ALA A 382 -15.75 -0.10 7.60
N LYS A 383 -15.62 -1.29 8.20
CA LYS A 383 -14.96 -1.47 9.51
C LYS A 383 -13.52 -0.95 9.50
N VAL A 384 -12.73 -1.30 8.48
CA VAL A 384 -11.35 -0.81 8.33
C VAL A 384 -11.32 0.70 8.13
N MET A 385 -12.19 1.24 7.26
CA MET A 385 -12.29 2.69 6.99
C MET A 385 -12.68 3.48 8.27
N LYS A 386 -13.60 2.95 9.08
CA LYS A 386 -13.99 3.54 10.38
C LYS A 386 -12.82 3.54 11.37
N GLN A 387 -12.03 2.48 11.43
CA GLN A 387 -10.83 2.42 12.27
C GLN A 387 -9.79 3.46 11.84
N GLN A 388 -9.64 3.73 10.54
CA GLN A 388 -8.78 4.78 10.01
C GLN A 388 -9.29 6.18 10.34
N ASN A 389 -10.61 6.36 10.52
CA ASN A 389 -11.28 7.64 10.79
C ASN A 389 -10.93 8.76 9.79
N ARG A 390 -10.75 8.40 8.51
CA ARG A 390 -10.39 9.32 7.41
C ARG A 390 -11.40 9.31 6.28
N GLY A 391 -12.55 8.66 6.50
CA GLY A 391 -13.54 8.37 5.49
C GLY A 391 -13.10 7.22 4.59
N GLY A 392 -13.71 7.12 3.42
CA GLY A 392 -13.44 6.07 2.44
C GLY A 392 -14.49 6.01 1.35
N GLN A 393 -14.41 4.98 0.51
CA GLN A 393 -15.38 4.80 -0.57
C GLN A 393 -15.70 3.33 -0.82
N ILE A 394 -16.98 3.07 -1.06
CA ILE A 394 -17.48 1.77 -1.51
C ILE A 394 -18.18 1.99 -2.85
N LEU A 395 -17.70 1.33 -3.89
CA LEU A 395 -18.18 1.46 -5.26
C LEU A 395 -18.71 0.10 -5.73
N PHE A 396 -19.98 0.05 -6.08
CA PHE A 396 -20.63 -1.18 -6.53
C PHE A 396 -20.76 -1.22 -8.06
N ASN A 397 -20.46 -2.37 -8.66
CA ASN A 397 -20.87 -2.67 -10.02
C ASN A 397 -22.31 -3.19 -10.00
N ILE A 398 -23.25 -2.30 -10.26
CA ILE A 398 -24.69 -2.62 -10.33
C ILE A 398 -24.97 -3.30 -11.69
N SER A 399 -26.04 -3.03 -12.31
CA SER A 399 -26.42 -3.44 -13.67
C SER A 399 -27.74 -2.79 -14.03
N LYS A 400 -28.01 -2.60 -15.31
CA LYS A 400 -29.34 -2.19 -15.76
C LYS A 400 -30.43 -3.17 -15.35
N GLN A 401 -30.08 -4.46 -15.15
CA GLN A 401 -31.03 -5.49 -14.69
C GLN A 401 -31.55 -5.24 -13.27
N ALA A 402 -30.87 -4.37 -12.50
CA ALA A 402 -31.38 -3.91 -11.20
C ALA A 402 -32.54 -2.94 -11.31
N ILE A 403 -32.75 -2.33 -12.48
CA ILE A 403 -33.74 -1.29 -12.75
C ILE A 403 -34.78 -1.83 -13.73
N ASN A 404 -34.34 -2.28 -14.89
CA ASN A 404 -35.20 -2.77 -15.98
C ASN A 404 -34.97 -4.27 -16.19
N PRO A 405 -35.91 -5.13 -15.78
CA PRO A 405 -35.75 -6.58 -15.89
C PRO A 405 -35.72 -7.03 -17.35
N GLY A 406 -34.80 -7.94 -17.68
CA GLY A 406 -34.76 -8.61 -18.96
C GLY A 406 -35.44 -9.97 -18.91
N LEU A 407 -35.96 -10.45 -20.02
CA LEU A 407 -36.54 -11.78 -20.14
C LEU A 407 -35.53 -12.86 -19.69
N ASN A 408 -35.94 -13.75 -18.81
CA ASN A 408 -35.13 -14.83 -18.21
C ASN A 408 -33.91 -14.35 -17.38
N MET A 409 -33.89 -13.10 -16.94
CA MET A 409 -32.77 -12.52 -16.14
C MET A 409 -33.12 -12.29 -14.67
N GLY A 410 -34.25 -12.81 -14.18
CA GLY A 410 -34.69 -12.61 -12.81
C GLY A 410 -33.68 -13.08 -11.77
N ALA A 411 -33.03 -14.21 -11.99
CA ALA A 411 -32.01 -14.73 -11.08
C ALA A 411 -30.77 -13.82 -10.97
N TYR A 412 -30.51 -12.99 -11.95
CA TYR A 412 -29.45 -11.97 -11.93
C TYR A 412 -29.96 -10.60 -11.48
N GLY A 413 -31.11 -10.17 -12.00
CA GLY A 413 -31.68 -8.86 -11.72
C GLY A 413 -32.09 -8.66 -10.26
N LEU A 414 -32.74 -9.64 -9.65
CA LEU A 414 -33.19 -9.58 -8.26
C LEU A 414 -32.05 -9.29 -7.26
N PRO A 415 -30.95 -10.08 -7.21
CA PRO A 415 -29.84 -9.76 -6.32
C PRO A 415 -29.14 -8.43 -6.66
N LYS A 416 -29.08 -8.01 -7.94
CA LYS A 416 -28.55 -6.71 -8.33
C LYS A 416 -29.43 -5.54 -7.87
N ALA A 417 -30.76 -5.68 -7.93
CA ALA A 417 -31.70 -4.71 -7.36
C ALA A 417 -31.52 -4.61 -5.83
N THR A 418 -31.39 -5.74 -5.16
CA THR A 418 -31.13 -5.79 -3.72
C THR A 418 -29.79 -5.13 -3.38
N THR A 419 -28.75 -5.33 -4.19
CA THR A 419 -27.44 -4.69 -4.01
C THR A 419 -27.50 -3.17 -4.24
N MET A 420 -28.31 -2.70 -5.21
CA MET A 420 -28.54 -1.28 -5.41
C MET A 420 -29.26 -0.63 -4.21
N PHE A 421 -30.24 -1.33 -3.62
CA PHE A 421 -30.88 -0.86 -2.39
C PHE A 421 -29.89 -0.82 -1.22
N LEU A 422 -29.10 -1.88 -1.04
CA LEU A 422 -28.03 -1.93 -0.01
C LEU A 422 -27.05 -0.76 -0.16
N MET A 423 -26.64 -0.42 -1.39
CA MET A 423 -25.77 0.71 -1.65
C MET A 423 -26.33 2.02 -1.08
N ARG A 424 -27.61 2.30 -1.32
CA ARG A 424 -28.30 3.49 -0.80
C ARG A 424 -28.44 3.45 0.72
N GLN A 425 -28.76 2.29 1.29
CA GLN A 425 -28.84 2.08 2.74
C GLN A 425 -27.48 2.36 3.41
N LEU A 426 -26.39 1.81 2.87
CA LEU A 426 -25.05 2.06 3.37
C LEU A 426 -24.61 3.52 3.20
N ALA A 427 -25.07 4.21 2.15
CA ALA A 427 -24.78 5.65 1.99
C ALA A 427 -25.40 6.48 3.13
N LEU A 428 -26.61 6.11 3.59
CA LEU A 428 -27.26 6.74 4.74
C LEU A 428 -26.53 6.44 6.05
N GLU A 429 -26.16 5.17 6.27
CA GLU A 429 -25.58 4.71 7.54
C GLU A 429 -24.12 5.14 7.72
N LEU A 430 -23.35 5.29 6.64
CA LEU A 430 -21.92 5.53 6.69
C LEU A 430 -21.53 6.98 6.40
N GLY A 431 -22.50 7.84 6.05
CA GLY A 431 -22.26 9.23 5.69
C GLY A 431 -21.62 10.03 6.83
N SER A 432 -22.02 9.82 8.08
CA SER A 432 -21.43 10.46 9.26
C SER A 432 -19.96 10.09 9.47
N ASP A 433 -19.54 8.90 9.05
CA ASP A 433 -18.15 8.43 9.07
C ASP A 433 -17.35 8.93 7.85
N LYS A 434 -17.94 9.78 6.99
CA LYS A 434 -17.35 10.29 5.73
C LYS A 434 -17.03 9.18 4.73
N ILE A 435 -17.71 8.06 4.80
CA ILE A 435 -17.60 6.96 3.85
C ILE A 435 -18.68 7.15 2.79
N ARG A 436 -18.27 7.35 1.55
CA ARG A 436 -19.18 7.51 0.40
C ARG A 436 -19.48 6.17 -0.23
N VAL A 437 -20.73 5.95 -0.59
CA VAL A 437 -21.17 4.70 -1.20
C VAL A 437 -21.92 5.00 -2.48
N ASN A 438 -21.39 4.56 -3.61
CA ASN A 438 -21.96 4.82 -4.93
C ASN A 438 -21.93 3.56 -5.80
N GLY A 439 -22.57 3.59 -6.94
CA GLY A 439 -22.59 2.49 -7.88
C GLY A 439 -22.45 2.92 -9.34
N ILE A 440 -22.07 1.95 -10.16
CA ILE A 440 -22.10 2.09 -11.62
C ILE A 440 -23.16 1.16 -12.18
N ASN A 441 -23.99 1.70 -13.06
CA ASN A 441 -24.88 0.96 -13.93
C ASN A 441 -24.23 0.86 -15.32
N ALA A 442 -23.72 -0.32 -15.68
CA ALA A 442 -23.16 -0.59 -16.99
C ALA A 442 -24.04 -1.53 -17.81
N ASP A 443 -24.02 -1.42 -19.13
CA ASP A 443 -24.74 -2.30 -20.04
C ASP A 443 -23.84 -2.84 -21.15
N ARG A 444 -24.03 -4.12 -21.47
CA ARG A 444 -23.43 -4.83 -22.63
C ARG A 444 -21.92 -4.72 -22.76
N ILE A 445 -21.18 -5.03 -21.69
CA ILE A 445 -19.71 -5.07 -21.74
C ILE A 445 -19.25 -6.48 -22.11
N ARG A 446 -18.45 -6.62 -23.16
CA ARG A 446 -17.79 -7.91 -23.52
C ARG A 446 -16.92 -8.35 -22.35
N SER A 447 -17.19 -9.54 -21.83
CA SER A 447 -16.57 -10.07 -20.63
C SER A 447 -16.85 -11.56 -20.50
N GLY A 448 -16.30 -12.23 -19.50
CA GLY A 448 -16.68 -13.60 -19.16
C GLY A 448 -18.18 -13.77 -18.82
N LEU A 449 -18.89 -12.68 -18.56
CA LEU A 449 -20.33 -12.67 -18.29
C LEU A 449 -21.14 -12.48 -19.58
N LEU A 450 -20.68 -11.64 -20.50
CA LEU A 450 -21.26 -11.41 -21.81
C LEU A 450 -20.28 -11.92 -22.88
N THR A 451 -20.28 -13.24 -23.08
CA THR A 451 -19.44 -13.93 -24.05
C THR A 451 -19.96 -13.75 -25.47
N ASP A 452 -19.11 -13.96 -26.48
CA ASP A 452 -19.52 -13.87 -27.90
C ASP A 452 -20.65 -14.82 -28.22
N GLU A 453 -20.67 -16.04 -27.67
CA GLU A 453 -21.76 -16.99 -27.83
C GLU A 453 -23.09 -16.45 -27.25
N PHE A 454 -23.02 -15.83 -26.07
CA PHE A 454 -24.20 -15.20 -25.46
C PHE A 454 -24.69 -13.99 -26.29
N ILE A 455 -23.77 -13.17 -26.82
CA ILE A 455 -24.10 -12.05 -27.72
C ILE A 455 -24.82 -12.57 -28.96
N LYS A 456 -24.24 -13.59 -29.61
CA LYS A 456 -24.83 -14.24 -30.80
C LYS A 456 -26.25 -14.76 -30.54
N THR A 457 -26.43 -15.47 -29.44
CA THR A 457 -27.75 -15.99 -29.03
C THR A 457 -28.77 -14.85 -28.84
N ARG A 458 -28.36 -13.75 -28.19
CA ARG A 458 -29.25 -12.63 -27.88
C ARG A 458 -29.56 -11.77 -29.10
N SER A 459 -28.61 -11.56 -30.01
CA SER A 459 -28.81 -10.82 -31.25
C SER A 459 -29.72 -11.61 -32.21
N SER A 460 -29.48 -12.91 -32.37
CA SER A 460 -30.32 -13.78 -33.19
C SER A 460 -31.76 -13.83 -32.69
N ALA A 461 -31.99 -13.94 -31.37
CA ALA A 461 -33.33 -13.91 -30.76
C ALA A 461 -34.09 -12.60 -30.99
N ARG A 462 -33.40 -11.52 -31.42
CA ARG A 462 -33.98 -10.20 -31.78
C ARG A 462 -33.99 -9.94 -33.27
N GLY A 463 -33.47 -10.83 -34.08
CA GLY A 463 -33.38 -10.66 -35.54
C GLY A 463 -32.42 -9.54 -35.95
N ILE A 464 -31.39 -9.22 -35.18
CA ILE A 464 -30.41 -8.18 -35.44
C ILE A 464 -28.99 -8.72 -35.43
N SER A 465 -28.06 -7.98 -36.06
CA SER A 465 -26.63 -8.35 -35.99
C SER A 465 -26.04 -8.19 -34.59
N GLU A 466 -24.93 -8.88 -34.31
CA GLU A 466 -24.20 -8.74 -33.04
C GLU A 466 -23.72 -7.30 -32.85
N GLU A 467 -23.26 -6.65 -33.89
CA GLU A 467 -22.85 -5.24 -33.89
C GLU A 467 -23.99 -4.31 -33.48
N VAL A 468 -25.18 -4.41 -34.14
CA VAL A 468 -26.38 -3.64 -33.79
C VAL A 468 -26.82 -3.96 -32.35
N TYR A 469 -26.69 -5.21 -31.89
CA TYR A 469 -27.00 -5.54 -30.51
C TYR A 469 -26.07 -4.84 -29.53
N MET A 470 -24.75 -4.80 -29.76
CA MET A 470 -23.77 -4.20 -28.88
C MET A 470 -23.79 -2.67 -28.92
N GLN A 471 -24.10 -2.09 -30.08
CA GLN A 471 -24.21 -0.64 -30.33
C GLN A 471 -25.62 -0.08 -30.10
N GLY A 472 -26.55 -0.84 -29.54
CA GLY A 472 -27.93 -0.44 -29.32
C GLY A 472 -28.11 0.60 -28.21
N ASN A 473 -27.46 1.75 -28.34
CA ASN A 473 -27.51 2.93 -27.50
C ASN A 473 -27.51 4.20 -28.35
N LEU A 474 -27.73 5.37 -27.75
CA LEU A 474 -27.83 6.65 -28.48
C LEU A 474 -26.54 7.06 -29.19
N LEU A 475 -25.38 6.65 -28.69
CA LEU A 475 -24.10 6.95 -29.33
C LEU A 475 -23.76 6.01 -30.49
N HIS A 476 -24.52 4.92 -30.67
CA HIS A 476 -24.25 3.86 -31.64
C HIS A 476 -22.81 3.33 -31.56
N GLN A 477 -22.31 3.18 -30.34
CA GLN A 477 -20.95 2.69 -30.03
C GLN A 477 -20.98 1.63 -28.98
N GLU A 478 -20.06 0.67 -29.09
CA GLU A 478 -19.88 -0.34 -28.05
C GLU A 478 -19.27 0.28 -26.79
N VAL A 479 -19.82 -0.07 -25.62
CA VAL A 479 -19.26 0.31 -24.32
C VAL A 479 -18.26 -0.74 -23.88
N GLU A 480 -17.03 -0.33 -23.64
CA GLU A 480 -15.94 -1.19 -23.25
C GLU A 480 -15.66 -1.10 -21.74
N ALA A 481 -14.92 -2.07 -21.21
CA ALA A 481 -14.52 -2.11 -19.80
C ALA A 481 -13.72 -0.87 -19.35
N LYS A 482 -12.95 -0.24 -20.26
CA LYS A 482 -12.23 1.01 -19.97
C LYS A 482 -13.16 2.16 -19.61
N HIS A 483 -14.33 2.27 -20.27
CA HIS A 483 -15.32 3.31 -19.99
C HIS A 483 -15.95 3.11 -18.60
N VAL A 484 -16.19 1.85 -18.20
CA VAL A 484 -16.67 1.51 -16.85
C VAL A 484 -15.61 1.86 -15.81
N ALA A 485 -14.33 1.57 -16.09
CA ALA A 485 -13.21 1.95 -15.23
C ALA A 485 -13.09 3.48 -15.06
N GLU A 486 -13.26 4.25 -16.14
CA GLU A 486 -13.30 5.71 -16.10
C GLU A 486 -14.47 6.21 -15.24
N GLY A 487 -15.62 5.56 -15.28
CA GLY A 487 -16.75 5.85 -14.41
C GLY A 487 -16.42 5.63 -12.93
N PHE A 488 -15.76 4.53 -12.58
CA PHE A 488 -15.29 4.30 -11.20
C PHE A 488 -14.30 5.38 -10.75
N ILE A 489 -13.36 5.76 -11.62
CA ILE A 489 -12.43 6.87 -11.35
C ILE A 489 -13.17 8.19 -11.16
N ALA A 490 -14.18 8.48 -11.99
CA ALA A 490 -14.99 9.69 -11.87
C ALA A 490 -15.72 9.76 -10.53
N LEU A 491 -16.43 8.69 -10.13
CA LEU A 491 -17.07 8.59 -8.82
C LEU A 491 -16.08 8.71 -7.68
N ALA A 492 -14.89 8.12 -7.82
CA ALA A 492 -13.84 8.19 -6.81
C ALA A 492 -13.33 9.63 -6.62
N LYS A 493 -13.34 10.46 -7.64
CA LYS A 493 -12.94 11.88 -7.59
C LYS A 493 -14.03 12.81 -7.06
N MET A 494 -15.31 12.43 -7.14
CA MET A 494 -16.46 13.23 -6.70
C MET A 494 -16.60 13.17 -5.19
N ASP A 495 -15.94 14.05 -4.44
CA ASP A 495 -15.85 14.01 -2.97
C ASP A 495 -17.13 14.46 -2.23
N ARG A 496 -18.16 14.92 -2.94
CA ARG A 496 -19.48 15.31 -2.40
C ARG A 496 -20.64 14.47 -2.92
N THR A 497 -20.34 13.29 -3.52
CA THR A 497 -21.36 12.41 -4.11
C THR A 497 -21.42 11.11 -3.31
N THR A 498 -22.63 10.76 -2.81
CA THR A 498 -22.94 9.49 -2.16
C THR A 498 -24.39 9.09 -2.43
N GLY A 499 -24.69 7.78 -2.44
CA GLY A 499 -26.02 7.24 -2.77
C GLY A 499 -26.37 7.30 -4.26
N HIS A 500 -25.41 7.67 -5.11
CA HIS A 500 -25.60 7.88 -6.54
C HIS A 500 -25.26 6.65 -7.38
N VAL A 501 -26.00 6.45 -8.48
CA VAL A 501 -25.70 5.45 -9.51
C VAL A 501 -25.35 6.18 -10.80
N LEU A 502 -24.09 6.07 -11.22
CA LEU A 502 -23.61 6.61 -12.49
C LEU A 502 -23.83 5.60 -13.61
N THR A 503 -24.54 5.98 -14.64
CA THR A 503 -24.83 5.12 -15.80
C THR A 503 -23.76 5.27 -16.88
N ILE A 504 -23.20 4.15 -17.33
CA ILE A 504 -22.18 4.03 -18.37
C ILE A 504 -22.67 3.01 -19.41
N ASP A 505 -23.47 3.47 -20.37
CA ASP A 505 -24.17 2.62 -21.33
C ASP A 505 -24.35 3.22 -22.73
N GLY A 506 -23.71 4.35 -23.01
CA GLY A 506 -23.83 5.07 -24.28
C GLY A 506 -25.21 5.70 -24.51
N GLY A 507 -26.05 5.84 -23.49
CA GLY A 507 -27.40 6.34 -23.57
C GLY A 507 -28.42 5.26 -23.96
N ASN A 508 -28.37 4.12 -23.31
CA ASN A 508 -29.40 3.08 -23.48
C ASN A 508 -30.65 3.45 -22.66
N THR A 509 -31.69 3.95 -23.33
CA THR A 509 -32.94 4.40 -22.69
C THR A 509 -33.65 3.34 -21.87
N ALA A 510 -33.46 2.05 -22.19
CA ALA A 510 -33.97 0.92 -21.39
C ALA A 510 -33.20 0.71 -20.07
N ALA A 511 -32.10 1.41 -19.86
CA ALA A 511 -31.28 1.34 -18.64
C ALA A 511 -31.46 2.57 -17.72
N GLU A 512 -32.32 3.50 -18.06
CA GLU A 512 -32.58 4.72 -17.27
C GLU A 512 -33.26 4.39 -15.94
N LEU A 513 -32.85 5.13 -14.90
CA LEU A 513 -33.56 5.21 -13.63
C LEU A 513 -34.86 6.00 -13.83
N ARG A 514 -36.01 5.34 -13.78
CA ARG A 514 -37.33 5.95 -13.80
C ARG A 514 -37.91 6.07 -12.41
#